data_96427f65dbc83c46a9554c6cf0fb1349
#
_entry.id   96427f65dbc83c46a9554c6cf0fb1349
#
_cell.length_a   1.000
_cell.length_b   1.000
_cell.length_c   1.000
_cell.angle_alpha   90.00
_cell.angle_beta   90.00
_cell.angle_gamma   90.00
#
_symmetry.space_group_name_H-M   'P 1'
#
loop_
_entity.id
_entity.type
_entity.pdbx_description
1 polymer ?
#
loop_
_entity_poly.entity_id
_entity_poly.type
_entity_poly.pdbx_seq_one_letter_code
_entity_poly.pdbx_strand_id
1 'polypeptide(L)'
;MEAYIYRTLDVEEESFAALLEGANGPLQHLRFSEGPGVSLEQVTAWTRLASTSSGELETARIFEVIDQIRKQADMVPDAMVVLLTRTPHAGHWFSLGEGNSHYMHADDWNLFTATSFRLPVTYMLASNIIMRGMYDSMEELTCRAHQQPRGCLLDLSWPMASYPLSCLGMPFPL
;
A
#
# COMPACT_ATOMS: atom_id res chain seq x y z
N MET A 1 0.82 -11.74 12.96
CA MET A 1 1.63 -11.23 11.83
C MET A 1 1.92 -9.77 12.08
N GLU A 2 3.14 -9.31 11.81
CA GLU A 2 3.54 -7.92 11.97
C GLU A 2 3.89 -7.32 10.60
N ALA A 3 3.37 -6.13 10.33
CA ALA A 3 3.62 -5.38 9.10
C ALA A 3 4.24 -4.03 9.47
N TYR A 4 5.41 -3.75 8.93
CA TYR A 4 6.18 -2.55 9.17
C TYR A 4 5.93 -1.54 8.06
N ILE A 5 5.42 -0.36 8.42
CA ILE A 5 5.18 0.71 7.47
C ILE A 5 6.30 1.74 7.55
N TYR A 6 6.97 1.96 6.42
CA TYR A 6 7.96 3.00 6.23
C TYR A 6 7.34 4.10 5.39
N ARG A 7 7.24 5.29 5.94
CA ARG A 7 6.67 6.43 5.23
C ARG A 7 7.75 7.39 4.73
N THR A 8 7.41 8.21 3.77
CA THR A 8 8.20 9.37 3.35
C THR A 8 7.78 10.63 4.09
N LEU A 9 8.62 11.67 4.09
CA LEU A 9 8.38 12.95 4.79
C LEU A 9 7.12 13.69 4.32
N ASP A 10 6.64 13.42 3.11
CA ASP A 10 5.43 13.99 2.55
C ASP A 10 4.13 13.38 3.11
N VAL A 11 4.23 12.27 3.84
CA VAL A 11 3.12 11.69 4.61
C VAL A 11 3.15 12.27 6.02
N GLU A 12 2.16 13.09 6.35
CA GLU A 12 2.06 13.81 7.61
C GLU A 12 2.00 12.87 8.83
N GLU A 13 2.71 13.22 9.90
CA GLU A 13 2.80 12.45 11.15
C GLU A 13 1.43 12.16 11.76
N GLU A 14 0.59 13.17 11.90
CA GLU A 14 -0.74 13.04 12.49
C GLU A 14 -1.62 12.08 11.67
N SER A 15 -1.55 12.20 10.36
CA SER A 15 -2.29 11.34 9.43
C SER A 15 -1.80 9.89 9.49
N PHE A 16 -0.50 9.69 9.65
CA PHE A 16 0.12 8.37 9.78
C PHE A 16 -0.22 7.72 11.13
N ALA A 17 -0.11 8.46 12.23
CA ALA A 17 -0.49 7.96 13.56
C ALA A 17 -1.94 7.51 13.60
N ALA A 18 -2.85 8.29 13.02
CA ALA A 18 -4.26 7.95 12.93
C ALA A 18 -4.54 6.77 11.97
N LEU A 19 -3.71 6.55 10.93
CA LEU A 19 -3.75 5.34 10.10
C LEU A 19 -3.40 4.10 10.92
N LEU A 20 -2.31 4.14 11.70
CA LEU A 20 -1.88 3.02 12.55
C LEU A 20 -2.94 2.69 13.62
N GLU A 21 -3.53 3.70 14.26
CA GLU A 21 -4.60 3.51 15.24
C GLU A 21 -5.82 2.84 14.60
N GLY A 22 -6.28 3.34 13.46
CA GLY A 22 -7.42 2.78 12.73
C GLY A 22 -7.19 1.38 12.21
N ALA A 23 -6.00 1.09 11.71
CA ALA A 23 -5.66 -0.22 11.16
C ALA A 23 -5.50 -1.30 12.25
N ASN A 24 -4.99 -0.95 13.43
CA ASN A 24 -4.76 -1.89 14.53
C ASN A 24 -6.03 -2.21 15.33
N GLY A 25 -7.06 -1.35 15.29
CA GLY A 25 -8.26 -1.52 16.12
C GLY A 25 -9.04 -2.81 15.85
N PRO A 26 -9.41 -3.14 14.60
CA PRO A 26 -10.26 -4.29 14.31
C PRO A 26 -9.51 -5.62 14.15
N LEU A 27 -8.20 -5.63 13.97
CA LEU A 27 -7.43 -6.80 13.55
C LEU A 27 -6.60 -7.40 14.70
N GLN A 28 -7.18 -8.37 15.45
CA GLN A 28 -6.51 -8.98 16.60
C GLN A 28 -5.22 -9.75 16.29
N HIS A 29 -5.03 -10.22 15.06
CA HIS A 29 -3.89 -11.07 14.65
C HIS A 29 -2.90 -10.40 13.71
N LEU A 30 -3.15 -9.16 13.36
CA LEU A 30 -2.32 -8.36 12.49
C LEU A 30 -2.02 -7.05 13.18
N ARG A 31 -0.74 -6.71 13.27
CA ARG A 31 -0.28 -5.46 13.85
C ARG A 31 0.49 -4.65 12.83
N PHE A 32 0.12 -3.41 12.70
CA PHE A 32 0.85 -2.41 11.94
C PHE A 32 1.68 -1.53 12.87
N SER A 33 2.93 -1.31 12.52
CA SER A 33 3.83 -0.43 13.27
C SER A 33 4.71 0.36 12.32
N GLU A 34 5.23 1.48 12.79
CA GLU A 34 6.31 2.18 12.07
C GLU A 34 7.54 1.28 12.02
N GLY A 35 8.20 1.24 10.86
CA GLY A 35 9.35 0.37 10.65
C GLY A 35 10.58 0.85 11.42
N PRO A 36 11.32 -0.05 12.10
CA PRO A 36 12.53 0.30 12.82
C PRO A 36 13.75 0.44 11.91
N GLY A 37 14.84 1.02 12.43
CA GLY A 37 16.20 0.92 11.88
C GLY A 37 16.49 1.79 10.64
N VAL A 38 15.50 2.47 10.07
CA VAL A 38 15.68 3.39 8.93
C VAL A 38 14.97 4.70 9.24
N SER A 39 15.68 5.81 9.08
CA SER A 39 15.08 7.12 9.34
C SER A 39 14.16 7.55 8.21
N LEU A 40 13.22 8.39 8.54
CA LEU A 40 12.26 9.01 7.62
C LEU A 40 12.96 9.75 6.46
N GLU A 41 14.07 10.43 6.76
CA GLU A 41 14.90 11.13 5.77
C GLU A 41 15.55 10.15 4.79
N GLN A 42 16.02 9.00 5.28
CA GLN A 42 16.63 7.96 4.43
C GLN A 42 15.60 7.38 3.48
N VAL A 43 14.40 6.98 3.99
CA VAL A 43 13.31 6.47 3.15
C VAL A 43 12.95 7.51 2.07
N THR A 44 12.81 8.77 2.47
CA THR A 44 12.48 9.87 1.54
C THR A 44 13.57 10.07 0.49
N ALA A 45 14.84 10.04 0.89
CA ALA A 45 15.97 10.20 -0.03
C ALA A 45 16.01 9.07 -1.07
N TRP A 46 15.85 7.81 -0.65
CA TRP A 46 15.82 6.67 -1.56
C TRP A 46 14.64 6.72 -2.52
N THR A 47 13.45 7.06 -2.03
CA THR A 47 12.26 7.23 -2.85
C THR A 47 12.46 8.32 -3.92
N ARG A 48 13.04 9.47 -3.56
CA ARG A 48 13.36 10.55 -4.52
C ARG A 48 14.39 10.14 -5.56
N LEU A 49 15.44 9.41 -5.16
CA LEU A 49 16.47 8.91 -6.07
C LEU A 49 15.91 7.84 -7.04
N ALA A 50 14.93 7.08 -6.60
CA ALA A 50 14.25 6.09 -7.41
C ALA A 50 13.20 6.67 -8.37
N SER A 51 12.76 7.91 -8.12
CA SER A 51 11.76 8.58 -8.96
C SER A 51 12.33 9.00 -10.31
N THR A 52 11.49 8.96 -11.32
CA THR A 52 11.78 9.47 -12.67
C THR A 52 11.90 10.99 -12.69
N SER A 53 12.28 11.55 -13.83
CA SER A 53 12.29 13.01 -14.01
C SER A 53 10.91 13.66 -13.95
N SER A 54 9.83 12.90 -14.16
CA SER A 54 8.44 13.34 -13.95
C SER A 54 8.00 13.27 -12.48
N GLY A 55 8.84 12.75 -11.57
CA GLY A 55 8.52 12.61 -10.14
C GLY A 55 7.68 11.37 -9.81
N GLU A 56 7.65 10.38 -10.68
CA GLU A 56 6.89 9.15 -10.54
C GLU A 56 7.80 7.96 -10.24
N LEU A 57 7.28 6.91 -9.61
CA LEU A 57 7.98 5.67 -9.33
C LEU A 57 7.59 4.58 -10.33
N GLU A 58 8.58 3.91 -10.91
CA GLU A 58 8.37 2.67 -11.66
C GLU A 58 8.34 1.47 -10.73
N THR A 59 7.59 0.42 -11.10
CA THR A 59 7.42 -0.81 -10.29
C THR A 59 8.75 -1.37 -9.79
N ALA A 60 9.74 -1.55 -10.68
CA ALA A 60 11.04 -2.12 -10.30
C ALA A 60 11.75 -1.24 -9.25
N ARG A 61 11.68 0.08 -9.41
CA ARG A 61 12.32 1.04 -8.50
C ARG A 61 11.68 1.06 -7.12
N ILE A 62 10.38 0.87 -7.04
CA ILE A 62 9.66 0.72 -5.76
C ILE A 62 10.23 -0.46 -4.96
N PHE A 63 10.35 -1.62 -5.59
CA PHE A 63 10.85 -2.82 -4.90
C PHE A 63 12.34 -2.73 -4.59
N GLU A 64 13.16 -2.03 -5.40
CA GLU A 64 14.55 -1.69 -5.05
C GLU A 64 14.63 -0.85 -3.76
N VAL A 65 13.75 0.15 -3.59
CA VAL A 65 13.67 0.95 -2.35
C VAL A 65 13.26 0.08 -1.16
N ILE A 66 12.26 -0.78 -1.32
CA ILE A 66 11.82 -1.68 -0.25
C ILE A 66 12.92 -2.68 0.13
N ASP A 67 13.63 -3.21 -0.84
CA ASP A 67 14.78 -4.11 -0.58
C ASP A 67 15.92 -3.39 0.14
N GLN A 68 16.15 -2.12 -0.16
CA GLN A 68 17.12 -1.30 0.55
C GLN A 68 16.69 -1.05 2.00
N ILE A 69 15.42 -0.79 2.23
CA ILE A 69 14.83 -0.67 3.57
C ILE A 69 15.05 -1.99 4.34
N ARG A 70 14.70 -3.14 3.75
CA ARG A 70 14.87 -4.46 4.37
C ARG A 70 16.31 -4.72 4.81
N LYS A 71 17.26 -4.42 3.92
CA LYS A 71 18.69 -4.60 4.19
C LYS A 71 19.18 -3.70 5.32
N GLN A 72 18.79 -2.43 5.30
CA GLN A 72 19.22 -1.46 6.31
C GLN A 72 18.61 -1.73 7.69
N ALA A 73 17.36 -2.17 7.73
CA ALA A 73 16.64 -2.49 8.96
C ALA A 73 16.90 -3.91 9.48
N ASP A 74 17.72 -4.71 8.79
CA ASP A 74 18.00 -6.13 9.11
C ASP A 74 16.71 -6.95 9.29
N MET A 75 15.76 -6.75 8.36
CA MET A 75 14.45 -7.38 8.43
C MET A 75 14.52 -8.87 8.11
N VAL A 76 13.81 -9.67 8.91
CA VAL A 76 13.62 -11.09 8.60
C VAL A 76 12.85 -11.26 7.28
N PRO A 77 13.12 -12.30 6.48
CA PRO A 77 12.52 -12.49 5.17
C PRO A 77 10.99 -12.47 5.18
N ASP A 78 10.37 -13.00 6.24
CA ASP A 78 8.92 -13.11 6.36
C ASP A 78 8.24 -11.84 6.89
N ALA A 79 9.00 -10.83 7.30
CA ALA A 79 8.41 -9.55 7.72
C ALA A 79 7.73 -8.86 6.54
N MET A 80 6.51 -8.40 6.74
CA MET A 80 5.84 -7.56 5.76
C MET A 80 6.38 -6.14 5.85
N VAL A 81 6.79 -5.58 4.71
CA VAL A 81 7.28 -4.20 4.59
C VAL A 81 6.41 -3.42 3.63
N VAL A 82 5.93 -2.29 4.07
CA VAL A 82 5.08 -1.38 3.29
C VAL A 82 5.79 -0.04 3.13
N LEU A 83 6.00 0.39 1.90
CA LEU A 83 6.41 1.76 1.57
C LEU A 83 5.16 2.61 1.37
N LEU A 84 4.93 3.58 2.25
CA LEU A 84 3.84 4.55 2.18
C LEU A 84 4.37 5.91 1.74
N THR A 85 3.94 6.42 0.59
CA THR A 85 4.45 7.68 0.03
C THR A 85 3.38 8.41 -0.77
N ARG A 86 3.51 9.73 -0.91
CA ARG A 86 2.73 10.54 -1.85
C ARG A 86 3.35 10.59 -3.25
N THR A 87 4.51 10.00 -3.44
CA THR A 87 5.11 9.87 -4.78
C THR A 87 4.28 8.90 -5.61
N PRO A 88 3.69 9.33 -6.75
CA PRO A 88 2.81 8.49 -7.53
C PRO A 88 3.58 7.39 -8.28
N HIS A 89 2.87 6.30 -8.60
CA HIS A 89 3.35 5.27 -9.49
C HIS A 89 3.15 5.67 -10.96
N ALA A 90 4.13 5.41 -11.83
CA ALA A 90 4.08 5.75 -13.26
C ALA A 90 2.90 5.12 -14.02
N GLY A 91 2.39 3.99 -13.57
CA GLY A 91 1.17 3.36 -14.08
C GLY A 91 -0.10 3.74 -13.33
N HIS A 92 -0.05 4.76 -12.48
CA HIS A 92 -1.20 5.24 -11.67
C HIS A 92 -1.82 4.18 -10.76
N TRP A 93 -1.01 3.31 -10.17
CA TRP A 93 -1.47 2.35 -9.18
C TRP A 93 -1.46 2.95 -7.77
N PHE A 94 -2.50 2.72 -7.02
CA PHE A 94 -2.55 3.09 -5.59
C PHE A 94 -1.81 2.11 -4.70
N SER A 95 -1.69 0.87 -5.13
CA SER A 95 -1.04 -0.18 -4.37
C SER A 95 -0.43 -1.22 -5.30
N LEU A 96 0.75 -1.71 -4.91
CA LEU A 96 1.43 -2.83 -5.54
C LEU A 96 1.98 -3.75 -4.46
N GLY A 97 2.03 -5.05 -4.74
CA GLY A 97 2.61 -6.02 -3.83
C GLY A 97 3.41 -7.10 -4.57
N GLU A 98 4.56 -7.43 -4.02
CA GLU A 98 5.39 -8.56 -4.44
C GLU A 98 5.90 -9.29 -3.20
N GLY A 99 5.46 -10.52 -2.98
CA GLY A 99 5.76 -11.26 -1.76
C GLY A 99 5.32 -10.50 -0.50
N ASN A 100 6.27 -10.22 0.39
CA ASN A 100 6.07 -9.44 1.63
C ASN A 100 6.43 -7.96 1.47
N SER A 101 6.59 -7.47 0.25
CA SER A 101 6.93 -6.09 -0.08
C SER A 101 5.74 -5.41 -0.72
N HIS A 102 5.31 -4.28 -0.17
CA HIS A 102 4.13 -3.56 -0.62
C HIS A 102 4.41 -2.07 -0.77
N TYR A 103 3.85 -1.48 -1.82
CA TYR A 103 3.78 -0.04 -2.03
C TYR A 103 2.36 0.43 -1.83
N MET A 104 2.21 1.60 -1.21
CA MET A 104 0.93 2.29 -1.00
C MET A 104 1.08 3.77 -1.33
N HIS A 105 0.22 4.27 -2.20
CA HIS A 105 0.11 5.68 -2.49
C HIS A 105 -0.82 6.36 -1.48
N ALA A 106 -0.34 7.45 -0.85
CA ALA A 106 -1.05 8.14 0.22
C ALA A 106 -1.78 9.42 -0.23
N ASP A 107 -1.75 9.75 -1.52
CA ASP A 107 -2.36 10.97 -2.03
C ASP A 107 -3.50 10.70 -3.03
N ASP A 108 -4.13 11.76 -3.53
CA ASP A 108 -5.18 11.73 -4.56
C ASP A 108 -6.49 11.01 -4.16
N TRP A 109 -6.57 10.43 -2.97
CA TRP A 109 -7.80 9.77 -2.51
C TRP A 109 -9.00 10.70 -2.40
N ASN A 110 -8.78 11.99 -2.12
CA ASN A 110 -9.79 13.02 -2.07
C ASN A 110 -10.44 13.31 -3.44
N LEU A 111 -9.79 12.93 -4.54
CA LEU A 111 -10.37 13.01 -5.89
C LEU A 111 -11.48 11.99 -6.11
N PHE A 112 -11.46 10.92 -5.34
CA PHE A 112 -12.36 9.76 -5.51
C PHE A 112 -13.28 9.52 -4.32
N THR A 113 -12.91 9.98 -3.13
CA THR A 113 -13.67 9.78 -1.90
C THR A 113 -13.77 11.08 -1.12
N ALA A 114 -14.88 11.29 -0.42
CA ALA A 114 -15.03 12.39 0.54
C ALA A 114 -14.31 12.12 1.88
N THR A 115 -13.64 10.97 2.00
CA THR A 115 -12.93 10.54 3.21
C THR A 115 -11.43 10.80 3.11
N SER A 116 -10.76 10.90 4.25
CA SER A 116 -9.30 10.96 4.29
C SER A 116 -8.68 9.69 3.72
N PHE A 117 -7.41 9.76 3.27
CA PHE A 117 -6.68 8.60 2.73
C PHE A 117 -6.61 7.39 3.70
N ARG A 118 -6.81 7.61 5.00
CA ARG A 118 -6.71 6.57 6.03
C ARG A 118 -7.60 5.36 5.76
N LEU A 119 -8.87 5.58 5.45
CA LEU A 119 -9.81 4.49 5.20
C LEU A 119 -9.43 3.66 3.96
N PRO A 120 -9.20 4.25 2.77
CA PRO A 120 -8.79 3.50 1.61
C PRO A 120 -7.42 2.82 1.77
N VAL A 121 -6.44 3.46 2.41
CA VAL A 121 -5.13 2.82 2.67
C VAL A 121 -5.27 1.65 3.65
N THR A 122 -6.05 1.80 4.74
CA THR A 122 -6.33 0.68 5.66
C THR A 122 -6.99 -0.50 4.92
N TYR A 123 -7.97 -0.22 4.07
CA TYR A 123 -8.62 -1.24 3.25
C TYR A 123 -7.62 -1.95 2.33
N MET A 124 -6.77 -1.20 1.63
CA MET A 124 -5.76 -1.76 0.73
C MET A 124 -4.71 -2.60 1.47
N LEU A 125 -4.25 -2.14 2.64
CA LEU A 125 -3.35 -2.90 3.49
C LEU A 125 -3.98 -4.23 3.89
N ALA A 126 -5.21 -4.20 4.40
CA ALA A 126 -5.93 -5.42 4.78
C ALA A 126 -6.15 -6.34 3.59
N SER A 127 -6.56 -5.81 2.44
CA SER A 127 -6.76 -6.57 1.20
C SER A 127 -5.49 -7.27 0.75
N ASN A 128 -4.36 -6.56 0.69
CA ASN A 128 -3.07 -7.13 0.26
C ASN A 128 -2.62 -8.27 1.18
N ILE A 129 -2.82 -8.11 2.49
CA ILE A 129 -2.45 -9.13 3.47
C ILE A 129 -3.33 -10.38 3.35
N ILE A 130 -4.64 -10.18 3.20
CA ILE A 130 -5.57 -11.30 3.01
C ILE A 130 -5.28 -12.02 1.70
N MET A 131 -5.09 -11.27 0.62
CA MET A 131 -4.76 -11.85 -0.68
C MET A 131 -3.46 -12.65 -0.64
N ARG A 132 -2.43 -12.13 0.06
CA ARG A 132 -1.19 -12.87 0.25
C ARG A 132 -1.38 -14.18 1.05
N GLY A 133 -2.26 -14.18 2.03
CA GLY A 133 -2.58 -15.38 2.80
C GLY A 133 -3.42 -16.42 2.04
N MET A 134 -4.05 -15.99 0.95
CA MET A 134 -4.94 -16.84 0.14
C MET A 134 -4.30 -17.37 -1.15
N TYR A 135 -3.29 -16.68 -1.67
CA TYR A 135 -2.70 -16.99 -2.98
C TYR A 135 -1.16 -17.03 -2.90
N ASP A 136 -0.59 -18.05 -3.53
CA ASP A 136 0.87 -18.25 -3.52
C ASP A 136 1.59 -17.34 -4.54
N SER A 137 0.88 -16.83 -5.55
CA SER A 137 1.45 -15.99 -6.59
C SER A 137 0.49 -14.92 -7.11
N MET A 138 1.05 -13.86 -7.70
CA MET A 138 0.28 -12.83 -8.42
C MET A 138 -0.45 -13.40 -9.65
N GLU A 139 0.08 -14.45 -10.27
CA GLU A 139 -0.56 -15.11 -11.42
C GLU A 139 -1.86 -15.80 -10.98
N GLU A 140 -1.83 -16.52 -9.86
CA GLU A 140 -3.02 -17.16 -9.30
C GLU A 140 -4.06 -16.10 -8.89
N LEU A 141 -3.63 -15.03 -8.23
CA LEU A 141 -4.50 -13.91 -7.88
C LEU A 141 -5.17 -13.30 -9.10
N THR A 142 -4.40 -13.03 -10.17
CA THR A 142 -4.91 -12.42 -11.41
C THR A 142 -5.96 -13.30 -12.09
N CYS A 143 -5.78 -14.64 -12.07
CA CYS A 143 -6.77 -15.57 -12.60
C CYS A 143 -8.09 -15.59 -11.81
N ARG A 144 -8.08 -15.19 -10.55
CA ARG A 144 -9.25 -15.18 -9.66
C ARG A 144 -9.87 -13.79 -9.47
N ALA A 145 -9.12 -12.76 -9.81
CA ALA A 145 -9.56 -11.39 -9.64
C ALA A 145 -10.67 -10.99 -10.62
N HIS A 146 -11.57 -10.13 -10.17
CA HIS A 146 -12.67 -9.65 -10.98
C HIS A 146 -12.24 -8.41 -11.77
N GLN A 147 -12.46 -8.40 -13.08
CA GLN A 147 -12.25 -7.20 -13.90
C GLN A 147 -13.35 -6.15 -13.68
N GLN A 148 -14.55 -6.60 -13.34
CA GLN A 148 -15.65 -5.71 -12.98
C GLN A 148 -15.74 -5.64 -11.47
N PRO A 149 -15.67 -4.44 -10.88
CA PRO A 149 -15.81 -4.25 -9.44
C PRO A 149 -17.12 -4.83 -8.92
N ARG A 150 -17.05 -5.63 -7.88
CA ARG A 150 -18.19 -6.26 -7.20
C ARG A 150 -18.27 -5.89 -5.72
N GLY A 151 -17.35 -5.04 -5.26
CA GLY A 151 -17.22 -4.65 -3.86
C GLY A 151 -16.58 -5.72 -2.98
N CYS A 152 -15.76 -6.61 -3.56
CA CYS A 152 -15.04 -7.63 -2.81
C CYS A 152 -13.52 -7.39 -2.83
N LEU A 153 -12.79 -8.10 -1.95
CA LEU A 153 -11.33 -7.98 -1.84
C LEU A 153 -10.57 -8.40 -3.11
N LEU A 154 -11.21 -9.14 -3.99
CA LEU A 154 -10.61 -9.64 -5.24
C LEU A 154 -10.91 -8.74 -6.45
N ASP A 155 -11.49 -7.57 -6.22
CA ASP A 155 -11.67 -6.60 -7.29
C ASP A 155 -10.31 -6.10 -7.75
N LEU A 156 -9.92 -6.44 -8.98
CA LEU A 156 -8.83 -5.76 -9.66
C LEU A 156 -9.27 -4.33 -9.91
N SER A 157 -8.78 -3.44 -9.07
CA SER A 157 -9.01 -2.01 -9.22
C SER A 157 -8.11 -1.47 -10.34
N TRP A 158 -8.57 -1.61 -11.52
CA TRP A 158 -7.98 -1.09 -12.73
C TRP A 158 -9.01 -0.26 -13.48
N PRO A 159 -8.74 0.93 -13.84
CA PRO A 159 -7.78 1.96 -13.43
C PRO A 159 -8.21 2.71 -12.16
N MET A 160 -7.43 3.68 -11.67
CA MET A 160 -7.69 4.53 -10.49
C MET A 160 -9.17 4.97 -10.34
N ALA A 161 -9.87 5.21 -11.43
CA ALA A 161 -11.28 5.62 -11.46
C ALA A 161 -12.27 4.57 -10.91
N SER A 162 -11.89 3.31 -10.80
CA SER A 162 -12.74 2.23 -10.28
C SER A 162 -12.57 1.95 -8.78
N TYR A 163 -11.52 2.51 -8.16
CA TYR A 163 -11.20 2.29 -6.74
C TYR A 163 -12.24 2.79 -5.74
N PRO A 164 -12.83 3.97 -5.92
CA PRO A 164 -13.69 4.56 -4.90
C PRO A 164 -14.91 3.71 -4.54
N LEU A 165 -15.41 2.95 -5.49
CA LEU A 165 -16.65 2.20 -5.31
C LEU A 165 -16.46 0.93 -4.48
N SER A 166 -15.37 0.19 -4.70
CA SER A 166 -15.04 -0.99 -3.89
C SER A 166 -14.65 -0.63 -2.45
N CYS A 167 -13.90 0.47 -2.27
CA CYS A 167 -13.52 0.96 -0.94
C CYS A 167 -14.69 1.48 -0.09
N LEU A 168 -15.77 1.94 -0.72
CA LEU A 168 -16.91 2.53 -0.01
C LEU A 168 -17.99 1.51 0.35
N GLY A 169 -17.83 0.23 -0.02
CA GLY A 169 -18.85 -0.79 0.23
C GLY A 169 -20.21 -0.44 -0.42
N MET A 170 -20.23 0.43 -1.43
CA MET A 170 -21.47 0.77 -2.12
C MET A 170 -21.92 -0.41 -2.98
N PRO A 171 -23.18 -0.84 -2.90
CA PRO A 171 -23.72 -1.80 -3.84
C PRO A 171 -23.65 -1.21 -5.23
N PHE A 172 -23.01 -1.92 -6.16
CA PHE A 172 -23.05 -1.56 -7.56
C PHE A 172 -24.50 -1.66 -8.06
N PRO A 173 -24.98 -0.72 -8.85
CA PRO A 173 -26.21 -0.94 -9.58
C PRO A 173 -26.03 -2.17 -10.47
N LEU A 174 -26.93 -3.13 -10.33
CA LEU A 174 -27.03 -4.36 -11.12
C LEU A 174 -27.25 -4.03 -12.59
#